data_c99406223a1451a5ca3f7dcabd72bb68
#
_entry.id   c99406223a1451a5ca3f7dcabd72bb68
#
_cell.length_a   1.000
_cell.length_b   1.000
_cell.length_c   1.000
_cell.angle_alpha   90.00
_cell.angle_beta   90.00
_cell.angle_gamma   90.00
#
_symmetry.space_group_name_H-M   'P 1'
#
loop_
_entity.id
_entity.type
_entity.pdbx_description
1 polymer ?
#
loop_
_entity_poly.entity_id
_entity_poly.type
_entity_poly.pdbx_seq_one_letter_code
_entity_poly.pdbx_strand_id
1 'polypeptide(L)'
;MKREGLIKQMAEEKRPWDLLIIGGGATGLGVAVDASSRGYRVLLVEQHDFAKATSSRSTKLVHGGVRYLQQGDVSMVVEALHERGRLWRNAPHLVKDMRFIIGN
;
A
#
# COMPACT_ATOMS: atom_id res chain seq x y z
N MET A 1 17.29 -7.74 -6.55
CA MET A 1 16.82 -9.10 -6.22
C MET A 1 16.65 -9.85 -7.54
N LYS A 2 17.29 -11.03 -7.72
CA LYS A 2 17.14 -11.80 -8.97
C LYS A 2 15.97 -12.78 -8.81
N ARG A 3 15.00 -12.73 -9.74
CA ARG A 3 13.78 -13.55 -9.71
C ARG A 3 14.05 -15.04 -9.58
N GLU A 4 15.04 -15.55 -10.33
CA GLU A 4 15.43 -16.96 -10.31
C GLU A 4 15.86 -17.44 -8.92
N GLY A 5 16.64 -16.62 -8.20
CA GLY A 5 17.06 -16.92 -6.83
C GLY A 5 15.89 -17.01 -5.86
N LEU A 6 14.89 -16.15 -6.02
CA LEU A 6 13.67 -16.17 -5.18
C LEU A 6 12.80 -17.40 -5.47
N ILE A 7 12.63 -17.77 -6.74
CA ILE A 7 11.88 -18.97 -7.13
C ILE A 7 12.57 -20.23 -6.56
N LYS A 8 13.90 -20.30 -6.66
CA LYS A 8 14.68 -21.40 -6.08
C LYS A 8 14.50 -21.46 -4.56
N GLN A 9 14.66 -20.33 -3.87
CA GLN A 9 14.47 -20.25 -2.42
C GLN A 9 13.05 -20.67 -2.00
N MET A 10 12.04 -20.26 -2.75
CA MET A 10 10.65 -20.66 -2.51
C MET A 10 10.44 -22.17 -2.69
N ALA A 11 11.05 -22.76 -3.73
CA ALA A 11 10.93 -24.19 -4.01
C ALA A 11 11.69 -25.07 -3.00
N GLU A 12 12.76 -24.57 -2.44
CA GLU A 12 13.58 -25.28 -1.44
C GLU A 12 13.06 -25.12 0.00
N GLU A 13 12.15 -24.16 0.24
CA GLU A 13 11.60 -23.92 1.57
C GLU A 13 10.63 -25.03 1.98
N LYS A 14 10.99 -25.74 3.04
CA LYS A 14 10.20 -26.87 3.57
C LYS A 14 9.20 -26.47 4.64
N ARG A 15 9.40 -25.31 5.26
CA ARG A 15 8.48 -24.82 6.31
C ARG A 15 7.30 -24.12 5.65
N PRO A 16 6.07 -24.34 6.14
CA PRO A 16 4.89 -23.68 5.58
C PRO A 16 4.98 -22.16 5.72
N TRP A 17 4.38 -21.45 4.78
CA TRP A 17 4.14 -20.02 4.86
C TRP A 17 2.89 -19.75 5.68
N ASP A 18 2.93 -18.76 6.55
CA ASP A 18 1.75 -18.37 7.35
C ASP A 18 0.74 -17.61 6.49
N LEU A 19 1.23 -16.81 5.54
CA LEU A 19 0.41 -16.03 4.62
C LEU A 19 0.95 -16.12 3.19
N LEU A 20 0.03 -16.35 2.25
CA LEU A 20 0.24 -16.18 0.81
C LEU A 20 -0.53 -14.93 0.35
N ILE A 21 0.17 -13.94 -0.18
CA ILE A 21 -0.41 -12.72 -0.71
C ILE A 21 -0.27 -12.73 -2.22
N ILE A 22 -1.39 -12.57 -2.93
CA ILE A 22 -1.43 -12.53 -4.39
C ILE A 22 -1.66 -11.09 -4.83
N GLY A 23 -0.65 -10.51 -5.48
CA GLY A 23 -0.66 -9.14 -5.98
C GLY A 23 0.19 -8.18 -5.16
N GLY A 24 1.11 -7.51 -5.85
CA GLY A 24 2.08 -6.56 -5.30
C GLY A 24 1.67 -5.09 -5.46
N GLY A 25 0.38 -4.77 -5.36
CA GLY A 25 -0.11 -3.39 -5.29
C GLY A 25 -0.02 -2.82 -3.87
N ALA A 26 -0.56 -1.61 -3.65
CA ALA A 26 -0.51 -0.93 -2.35
C ALA A 26 -1.08 -1.80 -1.21
N THR A 27 -2.21 -2.45 -1.43
CA THR A 27 -2.86 -3.33 -0.44
C THR A 27 -1.98 -4.54 -0.11
N GLY A 28 -1.52 -5.27 -1.14
CA GLY A 28 -0.71 -6.48 -0.92
C GLY A 28 0.62 -6.18 -0.24
N LEU A 29 1.29 -5.11 -0.64
CA LEU A 29 2.52 -4.65 0.00
C LEU A 29 2.28 -4.20 1.44
N GLY A 30 1.18 -3.50 1.71
CA GLY A 30 0.80 -3.09 3.07
C GLY A 30 0.58 -4.30 3.98
N VAL A 31 -0.19 -5.29 3.53
CA VAL A 31 -0.41 -6.56 4.26
C VAL A 31 0.90 -7.30 4.49
N ALA A 32 1.77 -7.36 3.46
CA ALA A 32 3.07 -8.03 3.57
C ALA A 32 3.96 -7.39 4.65
N VAL A 33 4.03 -6.07 4.66
CA VAL A 33 4.81 -5.31 5.66
C VAL A 33 4.26 -5.51 7.06
N ASP A 34 2.94 -5.35 7.25
CA ASP A 34 2.31 -5.51 8.56
C ASP A 34 2.49 -6.93 9.10
N ALA A 35 2.17 -7.94 8.30
CA ALA A 35 2.30 -9.33 8.71
C ALA A 35 3.76 -9.72 9.04
N SER A 36 4.72 -9.29 8.19
CA SER A 36 6.15 -9.55 8.45
C SER A 36 6.63 -8.86 9.72
N SER A 37 6.17 -7.64 10.01
CA SER A 37 6.51 -6.92 11.23
C SER A 37 6.01 -7.60 12.51
N ARG A 38 4.95 -8.40 12.38
CA ARG A 38 4.38 -9.23 13.45
C ARG A 38 5.04 -10.61 13.56
N GLY A 39 6.05 -10.90 12.72
CA GLY A 39 6.78 -12.16 12.75
C GLY A 39 6.18 -13.29 11.91
N TYR A 40 5.13 -13.04 11.14
CA TYR A 40 4.60 -14.02 10.21
C TYR A 40 5.52 -14.26 9.03
N ARG A 41 5.58 -15.48 8.56
CA ARG A 41 6.29 -15.87 7.35
C ARG A 41 5.39 -15.60 6.14
N VAL A 42 5.74 -14.59 5.37
CA VAL A 42 4.91 -14.11 4.27
C VAL A 42 5.53 -14.47 2.93
N LEU A 43 4.72 -15.03 2.03
CA LEU A 43 5.04 -15.17 0.62
C LEU A 43 4.14 -14.23 -0.19
N LEU A 44 4.74 -13.27 -0.89
CA LEU A 44 4.02 -12.40 -1.80
C LEU A 44 4.40 -12.76 -3.25
N VAL A 45 3.39 -12.96 -4.08
CA VAL A 45 3.56 -13.24 -5.50
C VAL A 45 2.91 -12.16 -6.35
N GLU A 46 3.65 -11.68 -7.36
CA GLU A 46 3.21 -10.68 -8.32
C GLU A 46 3.54 -11.17 -9.73
N GLN A 47 2.56 -11.07 -10.64
CA GLN A 47 2.74 -11.59 -12.00
C GLN A 47 3.63 -10.71 -12.89
N HIS A 48 3.74 -9.41 -12.59
CA HIS A 48 4.48 -8.45 -13.41
C HIS A 48 5.57 -7.75 -12.59
N ASP A 49 5.26 -6.56 -12.08
CA ASP A 49 6.13 -5.74 -11.25
C ASP A 49 5.29 -5.10 -10.14
N PHE A 50 5.93 -4.75 -9.03
CA PHE A 50 5.26 -4.13 -7.91
C PHE A 50 4.60 -2.81 -8.31
N ALA A 51 3.41 -2.58 -7.80
CA ALA A 51 2.60 -1.38 -8.04
C ALA A 51 2.23 -1.12 -9.53
N LYS A 52 2.46 -2.04 -10.45
CA LYS A 52 2.27 -1.84 -11.88
C LYS A 52 0.82 -1.57 -12.31
N ALA A 53 -0.15 -2.15 -11.60
CA ALA A 53 -1.58 -2.03 -11.93
C ALA A 53 -2.18 -0.71 -11.40
N THR A 54 -3.26 -0.77 -10.65
CA THR A 54 -4.02 0.37 -10.13
C THR A 54 -3.14 1.35 -9.32
N SER A 55 -2.22 0.84 -8.50
CA SER A 55 -1.36 1.68 -7.65
C SER A 55 -0.49 2.65 -8.44
N SER A 56 0.00 2.27 -9.62
CA SER A 56 0.76 3.18 -10.49
C SER A 56 -0.10 4.11 -11.34
N ARG A 57 -1.38 3.79 -11.51
CA ARG A 57 -2.33 4.53 -12.36
C ARG A 57 -3.28 5.44 -11.60
N SER A 58 -3.09 5.57 -10.29
CA SER A 58 -3.81 6.52 -9.46
C SER A 58 -3.30 7.95 -9.68
N THR A 59 -4.06 8.94 -9.24
CA THR A 59 -3.65 10.36 -9.28
C THR A 59 -2.50 10.70 -8.35
N LYS A 60 -2.10 9.77 -7.47
CA LYS A 60 -1.08 9.96 -6.43
C LYS A 60 -1.42 11.06 -5.41
N LEU A 61 -2.68 11.46 -5.34
CA LEU A 61 -3.16 12.42 -4.35
C LEU A 61 -3.61 11.69 -3.10
N VAL A 62 -3.01 12.04 -1.97
CA VAL A 62 -3.43 11.57 -0.64
C VAL A 62 -4.29 12.65 0.00
N HIS A 63 -5.59 12.42 0.08
CA HIS A 63 -6.56 13.43 0.52
C HIS A 63 -7.58 12.87 1.51
N GLY A 64 -8.24 13.74 2.25
CA GLY A 64 -9.28 13.40 3.22
C GLY A 64 -10.67 13.16 2.63
N GLY A 65 -10.83 13.22 1.30
CA GLY A 65 -12.09 12.90 0.64
C GLY A 65 -13.17 13.97 0.78
N VAL A 66 -13.04 15.09 0.07
CA VAL A 66 -14.08 16.16 0.03
C VAL A 66 -15.46 15.59 -0.33
N ARG A 67 -15.51 14.55 -1.18
CA ARG A 67 -16.76 13.88 -1.56
C ARG A 67 -17.46 13.21 -0.37
N TYR A 68 -16.72 12.60 0.55
CA TYR A 68 -17.28 11.98 1.76
C TYR A 68 -17.84 13.03 2.71
N LEU A 69 -17.20 14.21 2.79
CA LEU A 69 -17.71 15.33 3.56
C LEU A 69 -19.06 15.82 3.01
N GLN A 70 -19.21 15.87 1.68
CA GLN A 70 -20.50 16.20 1.04
C GLN A 70 -21.60 15.17 1.33
N GLN A 71 -21.23 13.91 1.56
CA GLN A 71 -22.14 12.83 1.91
C GLN A 71 -22.42 12.75 3.42
N GLY A 72 -21.81 13.61 4.23
CA GLY A 72 -21.96 13.63 5.68
C GLY A 72 -21.15 12.56 6.42
N ASP A 73 -20.28 11.81 5.74
CA ASP A 73 -19.44 10.80 6.37
C ASP A 73 -18.18 11.45 6.96
N VAL A 74 -18.36 12.07 8.11
CA VAL A 74 -17.30 12.76 8.85
C VAL A 74 -16.28 11.77 9.41
N SER A 75 -16.72 10.56 9.80
CA SER A 75 -15.83 9.55 10.38
C SER A 75 -14.78 9.10 9.39
N MET A 76 -15.17 8.83 8.15
CA MET A 76 -14.25 8.45 7.07
C MET A 76 -13.28 9.59 6.72
N VAL A 77 -13.72 10.82 6.77
CA VAL A 77 -12.86 11.99 6.55
C VAL A 77 -11.78 12.10 7.62
N VAL A 78 -12.15 11.94 8.88
CA VAL A 78 -11.20 11.98 10.01
C VAL A 78 -10.17 10.84 9.90
N GLU A 79 -10.62 9.63 9.60
CA GLU A 79 -9.72 8.47 9.41
C GLU A 79 -8.74 8.72 8.25
N ALA A 80 -9.23 9.17 7.10
CA ALA A 80 -8.39 9.47 5.94
C ALA A 80 -7.35 10.58 6.23
N LEU A 81 -7.70 11.58 7.03
CA LEU A 81 -6.76 12.63 7.46
C LEU A 81 -5.68 12.09 8.41
N HIS A 82 -6.05 11.18 9.32
CA HIS A 82 -5.08 10.49 10.18
C HIS A 82 -4.11 9.65 9.36
N GLU A 83 -4.61 8.86 8.41
CA GLU A 83 -3.77 8.04 7.53
C GLU A 83 -2.85 8.90 6.65
N ARG A 84 -3.34 10.02 6.12
CA ARG A 84 -2.50 11.01 5.43
C ARG A 84 -1.36 11.50 6.31
N GLY A 85 -1.64 11.84 7.56
CA GLY A 85 -0.62 12.27 8.52
C GLY A 85 0.40 11.18 8.85
N ARG A 86 -0.01 9.91 8.93
CA ARG A 86 0.88 8.76 9.09
C ARG A 86 1.79 8.59 7.88
N LEU A 87 1.21 8.64 6.68
CA LEU A 87 1.97 8.51 5.44
C LEU A 87 3.03 9.62 5.30
N TRP A 88 2.66 10.85 5.63
CA TRP A 88 3.60 11.98 5.61
C TRP A 88 4.77 11.78 6.59
N ARG A 89 4.50 11.30 7.80
CA ARG A 89 5.55 10.99 8.78
C ARG A 89 6.45 9.83 8.36
N ASN A 90 5.86 8.80 7.76
CA ASN A 90 6.58 7.58 7.38
C ASN A 90 7.39 7.73 6.08
N ALA A 91 6.96 8.61 5.18
CA ALA A 91 7.58 8.80 3.88
C ALA A 91 7.68 10.30 3.48
N PRO A 92 8.34 11.15 4.29
CA PRO A 92 8.42 12.59 4.05
C PRO A 92 9.14 12.95 2.74
N HIS A 93 9.98 12.07 2.24
CA HIS A 93 10.67 12.23 0.96
C HIS A 93 9.78 12.00 -0.26
N LEU A 94 8.65 11.31 -0.10
CA LEU A 94 7.70 11.01 -1.17
C LEU A 94 6.44 11.88 -1.11
N VAL A 95 6.00 12.25 0.09
CA VAL A 95 4.75 12.99 0.31
C VAL A 95 5.04 14.48 0.49
N LYS A 96 4.44 15.29 -0.39
CA LYS A 96 4.58 16.75 -0.36
C LYS A 96 3.22 17.42 -0.29
N ASP A 97 3.15 18.55 0.41
CA ASP A 97 1.96 19.38 0.38
C ASP A 97 1.75 19.96 -1.01
N MET A 98 0.52 19.80 -1.51
CA MET A 98 0.09 20.38 -2.79
C MET A 98 -1.12 21.28 -2.55
N ARG A 99 -1.01 22.51 -2.98
CA ARG A 99 -2.14 23.46 -3.01
C ARG A 99 -2.77 23.43 -4.39
N PHE A 100 -4.09 23.41 -4.42
CA PHE A 100 -4.85 23.52 -5.65
C PHE A 100 -6.11 24.36 -5.42
N ILE A 101 -6.57 24.99 -6.49
CA ILE A 101 -7.76 25.84 -6.49
C ILE A 101 -8.90 25.01 -7.06
N ILE A 102 -10.01 24.96 -6.34
CA ILE A 102 -11.26 24.39 -6.83
C ILE A 102 -12.08 25.57 -7.37
N GLY A 103 -12.29 25.61 -8.67
CA GLY A 103 -13.20 26.58 -9.29
C GLY A 103 -14.67 26.30 -8.90
N ASN A 104 -15.45 27.34 -8.75
CA ASN A 104 -16.92 27.25 -8.58
C ASN A 104 -17.56 26.91 -9.91
#